data_8e395cccb6c440cba787c3ef64493231
#
_entry.id   8e395cccb6c440cba787c3ef64493231
#
_cell.length_a   1.000
_cell.length_b   1.000
_cell.length_c   1.000
_cell.angle_alpha   90.00
_cell.angle_beta   90.00
_cell.angle_gamma   90.00
#
_symmetry.space_group_name_H-M   'P 1'
#
loop_
_entity.id
_entity.type
_entity.pdbx_description
1 polymer ?
#
loop_
_entity_poly.entity_id
_entity_poly.type
_entity_poly.pdbx_seq_one_letter_code
_entity_poly.pdbx_strand_id
1 'polypeptide(L)'
;MGRLGRLLLIYFIIMSLAACQKKKVETANPFFEEWTTPYGVPPFDRIRPEHFLPAFERGMSLHNAEIDAIVGTSDEPTFENTIAAYDASGRMLQRTSLIFEMLAASDATPEMQAVEQEAMPLLAAHADEIRMNEQLFGRIKAVYDRREALPLTAEQRRLTETV
;
A
#
# COMPACT_ATOMS: atom_id res chain seq x y z
N MET A 1 -47.97 27.83 2.45
CA MET A 1 -47.01 26.73 2.49
C MET A 1 -47.46 25.74 3.55
N GLY A 2 -48.00 24.60 3.13
CA GLY A 2 -48.61 23.60 4.01
C GLY A 2 -47.58 22.82 4.84
N ARG A 3 -48.04 22.21 5.93
CA ARG A 3 -47.21 21.38 6.85
C ARG A 3 -46.34 20.33 6.13
N LEU A 4 -46.79 19.85 4.97
CA LEU A 4 -46.07 18.88 4.12
C LEU A 4 -44.79 19.49 3.52
N GLY A 5 -44.80 20.75 3.09
CA GLY A 5 -43.64 21.42 2.52
C GLY A 5 -42.53 21.71 3.56
N ARG A 6 -42.90 21.93 4.83
CA ARG A 6 -41.94 22.09 5.92
C ARG A 6 -41.25 20.78 6.31
N LEU A 7 -41.97 19.65 6.27
CA LEU A 7 -41.40 18.32 6.53
C LEU A 7 -40.45 17.88 5.45
N LEU A 8 -40.75 18.14 4.18
CA LEU A 8 -39.83 17.84 3.06
C LEU A 8 -38.55 18.69 3.10
N LEU A 9 -38.66 19.95 3.50
CA LEU A 9 -37.50 20.87 3.63
C LEU A 9 -36.55 20.40 4.76
N ILE A 10 -37.11 19.95 5.88
CA ILE A 10 -36.33 19.44 7.02
C ILE A 10 -35.63 18.12 6.64
N TYR A 11 -36.30 17.25 5.88
CA TYR A 11 -35.70 15.97 5.41
C TYR A 11 -34.54 16.22 4.44
N PHE A 12 -34.65 17.23 3.58
CA PHE A 12 -33.56 17.59 2.64
C PHE A 12 -32.35 18.21 3.36
N ILE A 13 -32.58 18.98 4.45
CA ILE A 13 -31.49 19.56 5.25
C ILE A 13 -30.74 18.47 6.06
N ILE A 14 -31.45 17.46 6.57
CA ILE A 14 -30.83 16.35 7.33
C ILE A 14 -29.99 15.46 6.41
N MET A 15 -30.44 15.19 5.17
CA MET A 15 -29.68 14.39 4.20
C MET A 15 -28.40 15.08 3.69
N SER A 16 -28.37 16.44 3.66
CA SER A 16 -27.17 17.17 3.22
C SER A 16 -26.07 17.25 4.28
N LEU A 17 -26.39 17.04 5.56
CA LEU A 17 -25.40 17.03 6.65
C LEU A 17 -24.64 15.67 6.78
N ALA A 18 -25.21 14.59 6.26
CA ALA A 18 -24.60 13.26 6.33
C ALA A 18 -23.47 13.05 5.31
N ALA A 19 -23.38 13.89 4.27
CA ALA A 19 -22.40 13.72 3.18
C ALA A 19 -21.01 14.31 3.47
N CYS A 20 -20.85 15.06 4.57
CA CYS A 20 -19.63 15.85 4.82
C CYS A 20 -18.57 15.19 5.72
N GLN A 21 -18.84 14.01 6.31
CA GLN A 21 -17.93 13.42 7.32
C GLN A 21 -16.86 12.46 6.77
N LYS A 22 -17.00 11.93 5.56
CA LYS A 22 -16.01 10.94 5.04
C LYS A 22 -14.74 11.53 4.41
N LYS A 23 -14.68 12.85 4.16
CA LYS A 23 -13.55 13.47 3.43
C LYS A 23 -12.44 14.04 4.31
N LYS A 24 -12.61 14.09 5.64
CA LYS A 24 -11.69 14.77 6.55
C LYS A 24 -10.57 13.88 7.12
N VAL A 25 -10.70 12.56 7.02
CA VAL A 25 -9.73 11.61 7.60
C VAL A 25 -8.57 11.34 6.63
N GLU A 26 -8.83 11.31 5.32
CA GLU A 26 -7.82 10.95 4.31
C GLU A 26 -6.70 12.00 4.14
N THR A 27 -7.00 13.29 4.40
CA THR A 27 -6.02 14.38 4.26
C THR A 27 -5.11 14.58 5.47
N ALA A 28 -5.38 13.92 6.58
CA ALA A 28 -4.64 14.06 7.83
C ALA A 28 -3.83 12.80 8.20
N ASN A 29 -3.82 11.75 7.36
CA ASN A 29 -3.10 10.53 7.66
C ASN A 29 -1.59 10.72 7.42
N PRO A 30 -0.74 10.59 8.46
CA PRO A 30 0.70 10.82 8.36
C PRO A 30 1.41 9.91 7.35
N PHE A 31 0.85 8.76 7.00
CA PHE A 31 1.40 7.87 5.99
C PHE A 31 1.27 8.39 4.56
N PHE A 32 0.39 9.38 4.32
CA PHE A 32 0.16 9.98 3.00
C PHE A 32 0.99 11.24 2.75
N GLU A 33 1.73 11.67 3.76
CA GLU A 33 2.58 12.86 3.71
C GLU A 33 4.05 12.46 3.56
N GLU A 34 4.86 13.35 3.01
CA GLU A 34 6.30 13.24 3.11
C GLU A 34 6.75 13.60 4.52
N TRP A 35 7.62 12.78 5.11
CA TRP A 35 8.10 13.01 6.45
C TRP A 35 9.29 13.96 6.44
N THR A 36 9.09 15.15 7.00
CA THR A 36 10.12 16.19 7.15
C THR A 36 10.86 16.11 8.50
N THR A 37 10.65 15.03 9.24
CA THR A 37 11.33 14.75 10.51
C THR A 37 12.82 14.52 10.30
N PRO A 38 13.67 14.80 11.31
CA PRO A 38 15.10 14.50 11.21
C PRO A 38 15.33 13.03 10.83
N TYR A 39 16.21 12.81 9.86
CA TYR A 39 16.57 11.48 9.34
C TYR A 39 15.40 10.67 8.74
N GLY A 40 14.27 11.30 8.43
CA GLY A 40 13.08 10.61 7.90
C GLY A 40 12.41 9.67 8.91
N VAL A 41 12.62 9.89 10.20
CA VAL A 41 11.97 9.10 11.27
C VAL A 41 10.46 9.25 11.17
N PRO A 42 9.67 8.15 11.30
CA PRO A 42 8.22 8.25 11.32
C PRO A 42 7.72 9.24 12.38
N PRO A 43 6.69 10.07 12.09
CA PRO A 43 6.13 11.00 13.06
C PRO A 43 5.26 10.24 14.09
N PHE A 44 5.89 9.48 14.98
CA PHE A 44 5.21 8.60 15.95
C PHE A 44 4.24 9.33 16.87
N ASP A 45 4.50 10.61 17.14
CA ASP A 45 3.61 11.49 17.92
C ASP A 45 2.26 11.76 17.22
N ARG A 46 2.21 11.59 15.90
CA ARG A 46 1.02 11.80 15.06
C ARG A 46 0.34 10.51 14.61
N ILE A 47 1.07 9.39 14.59
CA ILE A 47 0.53 8.10 14.14
C ILE A 47 -0.46 7.56 15.19
N ARG A 48 -1.62 7.07 14.74
CA ARG A 48 -2.69 6.50 15.55
C ARG A 48 -3.19 5.20 14.91
N PRO A 49 -3.83 4.30 15.68
CA PRO A 49 -4.36 3.04 15.15
C PRO A 49 -5.27 3.21 13.93
N GLU A 50 -6.13 4.21 13.92
CA GLU A 50 -7.06 4.51 12.82
C GLU A 50 -6.38 4.91 11.50
N HIS A 51 -5.09 5.22 11.51
CA HIS A 51 -4.34 5.57 10.31
C HIS A 51 -3.87 4.35 9.53
N PHE A 52 -3.73 3.19 10.17
CA PHE A 52 -3.11 2.03 9.55
C PHE A 52 -3.96 1.38 8.46
N LEU A 53 -5.25 1.11 8.73
CA LEU A 53 -6.09 0.44 7.75
C LEU A 53 -6.18 1.21 6.41
N PRO A 54 -6.48 2.54 6.41
CA PRO A 54 -6.44 3.32 5.18
C PRO A 54 -5.04 3.36 4.52
N ALA A 55 -3.96 3.30 5.32
CA ALA A 55 -2.60 3.29 4.79
C ALA A 55 -2.26 1.95 4.14
N PHE A 56 -2.70 0.83 4.70
CA PHE A 56 -2.59 -0.49 4.08
C PHE A 56 -3.35 -0.57 2.77
N GLU A 57 -4.63 -0.14 2.74
CA GLU A 57 -5.45 -0.13 1.53
C GLU A 57 -4.80 0.68 0.41
N ARG A 58 -4.33 1.89 0.72
CA ARG A 58 -3.62 2.72 -0.25
C ARG A 58 -2.29 2.11 -0.67
N GLY A 59 -1.54 1.54 0.27
CA GLY A 59 -0.26 0.86 0.01
C GLY A 59 -0.43 -0.33 -0.94
N MET A 60 -1.45 -1.17 -0.75
CA MET A 60 -1.79 -2.28 -1.64
C MET A 60 -2.21 -1.78 -3.02
N SER A 61 -3.05 -0.73 -3.09
CA SER A 61 -3.47 -0.15 -4.37
C SER A 61 -2.29 0.42 -5.17
N LEU A 62 -1.34 1.10 -4.52
CA LEU A 62 -0.14 1.62 -5.17
C LEU A 62 0.78 0.48 -5.62
N HIS A 63 0.96 -0.55 -4.78
CA HIS A 63 1.76 -1.71 -5.13
C HIS A 63 1.18 -2.44 -6.35
N ASN A 64 -0.15 -2.65 -6.41
CA ASN A 64 -0.79 -3.24 -7.59
C ASN A 64 -0.53 -2.40 -8.85
N ALA A 65 -0.64 -1.08 -8.79
CA ALA A 65 -0.35 -0.21 -9.92
C ALA A 65 1.13 -0.28 -10.37
N GLU A 66 2.06 -0.45 -9.44
CA GLU A 66 3.49 -0.65 -9.73
C GLU A 66 3.73 -2.01 -10.41
N ILE A 67 3.09 -3.08 -9.92
CA ILE A 67 3.14 -4.41 -10.56
C ILE A 67 2.51 -4.36 -11.96
N ASP A 68 1.35 -3.72 -12.10
CA ASP A 68 0.68 -3.55 -13.39
C ASP A 68 1.58 -2.82 -14.41
N ALA A 69 2.34 -1.82 -13.98
CA ALA A 69 3.31 -1.13 -14.82
C ALA A 69 4.46 -2.04 -15.27
N ILE A 70 4.94 -2.94 -14.38
CA ILE A 70 5.98 -3.92 -14.72
C ILE A 70 5.46 -4.92 -15.75
N VAL A 71 4.27 -5.47 -15.56
CA VAL A 71 3.73 -6.53 -16.44
C VAL A 71 3.14 -5.97 -17.73
N GLY A 72 2.66 -4.71 -17.71
CA GLY A 72 2.02 -4.05 -18.84
C GLY A 72 2.98 -3.49 -19.90
N THR A 73 4.29 -3.44 -19.61
CA THR A 73 5.25 -2.99 -20.62
C THR A 73 5.47 -4.03 -21.72
N SER A 74 5.51 -3.57 -22.98
CA SER A 74 5.83 -4.40 -24.14
C SER A 74 7.33 -4.65 -24.33
N ASP A 75 8.17 -3.94 -23.57
CA ASP A 75 9.62 -4.08 -23.65
C ASP A 75 10.10 -5.43 -23.19
N GLU A 76 11.18 -5.95 -23.78
CA GLU A 76 11.82 -7.16 -23.28
C GLU A 76 12.17 -7.04 -21.80
N PRO A 77 11.96 -8.11 -21.01
CA PRO A 77 12.36 -8.12 -19.60
C PRO A 77 13.88 -7.91 -19.45
N THR A 78 14.24 -6.91 -18.67
CA THR A 78 15.63 -6.61 -18.27
C THR A 78 15.74 -6.61 -16.75
N PHE A 79 16.97 -6.56 -16.26
CA PHE A 79 17.20 -6.38 -14.83
C PHE A 79 16.49 -5.11 -14.31
N GLU A 80 16.62 -4.00 -15.01
CA GLU A 80 16.11 -2.70 -14.60
C GLU A 80 14.58 -2.64 -14.62
N ASN A 81 13.94 -3.06 -15.73
CA ASN A 81 12.49 -2.94 -15.91
C ASN A 81 11.68 -4.08 -15.27
N THR A 82 12.35 -5.06 -14.68
CA THR A 82 11.69 -6.21 -14.07
C THR A 82 12.21 -6.46 -12.65
N ILE A 83 13.47 -6.83 -12.47
CA ILE A 83 14.00 -7.21 -11.15
C ILE A 83 14.10 -5.99 -10.23
N ALA A 84 14.79 -4.93 -10.68
CA ALA A 84 14.96 -3.72 -9.89
C ALA A 84 13.62 -2.97 -9.69
N ALA A 85 12.75 -2.98 -10.68
CA ALA A 85 11.42 -2.40 -10.58
C ALA A 85 10.55 -3.14 -9.57
N TYR A 86 10.60 -4.49 -9.54
CA TYR A 86 9.90 -5.30 -8.57
C TYR A 86 10.45 -5.11 -7.14
N ASP A 87 11.77 -5.14 -6.97
CA ASP A 87 12.41 -4.89 -5.67
C ASP A 87 12.10 -3.49 -5.11
N ALA A 88 11.93 -2.51 -5.99
CA ALA A 88 11.56 -1.15 -5.62
C ALA A 88 10.05 -0.96 -5.38
N SER A 89 9.21 -1.92 -5.73
CA SER A 89 7.75 -1.81 -5.61
C SER A 89 7.26 -1.99 -4.17
N GLY A 90 6.04 -1.56 -3.88
CA GLY A 90 5.38 -1.75 -2.59
C GLY A 90 5.97 -0.97 -1.41
N ARG A 91 6.81 0.03 -1.63
CA ARG A 91 7.52 0.76 -0.56
C ARG A 91 6.60 1.41 0.47
N MET A 92 5.46 1.94 0.04
CA MET A 92 4.49 2.52 0.98
C MET A 92 3.90 1.43 1.88
N LEU A 93 3.52 0.29 1.29
CA LEU A 93 2.97 -0.85 2.01
C LEU A 93 3.99 -1.40 3.01
N GLN A 94 5.21 -1.64 2.57
CA GLN A 94 6.32 -2.12 3.40
C GLN A 94 6.59 -1.19 4.58
N ARG A 95 6.67 0.13 4.33
CA ARG A 95 6.90 1.13 5.37
C ARG A 95 5.77 1.13 6.40
N THR A 96 4.51 1.03 5.95
CA THR A 96 3.34 0.97 6.84
C THR A 96 3.38 -0.30 7.69
N SER A 97 3.69 -1.45 7.09
CA SER A 97 3.79 -2.75 7.78
C SER A 97 4.87 -2.75 8.86
N LEU A 98 6.07 -2.28 8.55
CA LEU A 98 7.17 -2.21 9.51
C LEU A 98 6.83 -1.35 10.73
N ILE A 99 6.17 -0.21 10.53
CA ILE A 99 5.77 0.67 11.63
C ILE A 99 4.64 0.02 12.44
N PHE A 100 3.68 -0.60 11.77
CA PHE A 100 2.60 -1.32 12.42
C PHE A 100 3.14 -2.44 13.32
N GLU A 101 3.98 -3.31 12.79
CA GLU A 101 4.59 -4.43 13.51
C GLU A 101 5.38 -3.94 14.74
N MET A 102 6.18 -2.87 14.57
CA MET A 102 6.95 -2.30 15.67
C MET A 102 6.05 -1.75 16.79
N LEU A 103 4.98 -1.02 16.44
CA LEU A 103 4.05 -0.47 17.43
C LEU A 103 3.19 -1.55 18.07
N ALA A 104 2.69 -2.52 17.29
CA ALA A 104 1.92 -3.65 17.82
C ALA A 104 2.75 -4.51 18.78
N ALA A 105 4.05 -4.70 18.51
CA ALA A 105 4.95 -5.42 19.41
C ALA A 105 5.27 -4.64 20.70
N SER A 106 5.23 -3.29 20.66
CA SER A 106 5.58 -2.44 21.78
C SER A 106 4.38 -2.12 22.67
N ASP A 107 3.19 -1.95 22.08
CA ASP A 107 1.95 -1.53 22.75
C ASP A 107 0.74 -2.14 22.03
N ALA A 108 0.43 -3.40 22.40
CA ALA A 108 -0.68 -4.17 21.84
C ALA A 108 -2.03 -3.73 22.43
N THR A 109 -2.43 -2.48 22.16
CA THR A 109 -3.75 -1.99 22.61
C THR A 109 -4.90 -2.72 21.90
N PRO A 110 -6.13 -2.74 22.46
CA PRO A 110 -7.30 -3.33 21.82
C PRO A 110 -7.56 -2.75 20.42
N GLU A 111 -7.29 -1.45 20.21
CA GLU A 111 -7.43 -0.78 18.92
C GLU A 111 -6.41 -1.29 17.90
N MET A 112 -5.16 -1.50 18.29
CA MET A 112 -4.12 -2.09 17.45
C MET A 112 -4.46 -3.54 17.09
N GLN A 113 -4.96 -4.32 18.04
CA GLN A 113 -5.40 -5.71 17.80
C GLN A 113 -6.59 -5.77 16.82
N ALA A 114 -7.53 -4.81 16.90
CA ALA A 114 -8.64 -4.73 15.95
C ALA A 114 -8.14 -4.43 14.53
N VAL A 115 -7.20 -3.51 14.37
CA VAL A 115 -6.54 -3.23 13.08
C VAL A 115 -5.83 -4.47 12.55
N GLU A 116 -5.10 -5.19 13.38
CA GLU A 116 -4.39 -6.42 13.01
C GLU A 116 -5.36 -7.48 12.47
N GLN A 117 -6.45 -7.74 13.20
CA GLN A 117 -7.47 -8.71 12.79
C GLN A 117 -8.09 -8.38 11.43
N GLU A 118 -8.29 -7.11 11.12
CA GLU A 118 -8.86 -6.67 9.86
C GLU A 118 -7.82 -6.62 8.73
N ALA A 119 -6.61 -6.14 9.01
CA ALA A 119 -5.57 -5.95 7.99
C ALA A 119 -4.89 -7.26 7.57
N MET A 120 -4.61 -8.20 8.50
CA MET A 120 -3.83 -9.40 8.19
C MET A 120 -4.40 -10.25 7.05
N PRO A 121 -5.72 -10.53 6.98
CA PRO A 121 -6.29 -11.27 5.84
C PRO A 121 -6.13 -10.53 4.51
N LEU A 122 -6.27 -9.20 4.50
CA LEU A 122 -6.13 -8.38 3.30
C LEU A 122 -4.68 -8.37 2.79
N LEU A 123 -3.73 -8.22 3.71
CA LEU A 123 -2.29 -8.24 3.40
C LEU A 123 -1.85 -9.61 2.88
N ALA A 124 -2.36 -10.70 3.48
CA ALA A 124 -2.08 -12.05 3.03
C ALA A 124 -2.62 -12.30 1.61
N ALA A 125 -3.88 -11.93 1.36
CA ALA A 125 -4.49 -12.05 0.04
C ALA A 125 -3.74 -11.24 -1.02
N HIS A 126 -3.34 -10.01 -0.69
CA HIS A 126 -2.53 -9.16 -1.58
C HIS A 126 -1.17 -9.77 -1.89
N ALA A 127 -0.48 -10.30 -0.87
CA ALA A 127 0.81 -10.95 -1.07
C ALA A 127 0.69 -12.20 -1.97
N ASP A 128 -0.38 -12.98 -1.80
CA ASP A 128 -0.65 -14.15 -2.64
C ASP A 128 -0.98 -13.75 -4.08
N GLU A 129 -1.77 -12.68 -4.29
CA GLU A 129 -2.08 -12.14 -5.62
C GLU A 129 -0.80 -11.77 -6.39
N ILE A 130 0.16 -11.07 -5.74
CA ILE A 130 1.43 -10.72 -6.35
C ILE A 130 2.27 -11.97 -6.66
N ARG A 131 2.39 -12.90 -5.70
CA ARG A 131 3.19 -14.13 -5.87
C ARG A 131 2.65 -15.06 -6.94
N MET A 132 1.34 -15.08 -7.14
CA MET A 132 0.65 -15.91 -8.12
C MET A 132 0.46 -15.21 -9.47
N ASN A 133 1.01 -14.02 -9.66
CA ASN A 133 0.92 -13.29 -10.92
C ASN A 133 1.80 -13.95 -11.99
N GLU A 134 1.17 -14.67 -12.89
CA GLU A 134 1.88 -15.44 -13.96
C GLU A 134 2.67 -14.54 -14.90
N GLN A 135 2.20 -13.33 -15.19
CA GLN A 135 2.89 -12.37 -16.07
C GLN A 135 4.16 -11.84 -15.41
N LEU A 136 4.08 -11.48 -14.14
CA LEU A 136 5.24 -11.06 -13.35
C LEU A 136 6.27 -12.21 -13.26
N PHE A 137 5.82 -13.40 -12.92
CA PHE A 137 6.68 -14.59 -12.89
C PHE A 137 7.37 -14.84 -14.22
N GLY A 138 6.62 -14.74 -15.35
CA GLY A 138 7.17 -14.91 -16.69
C GLY A 138 8.29 -13.91 -17.00
N ARG A 139 8.12 -12.65 -16.61
CA ARG A 139 9.14 -11.61 -16.79
C ARG A 139 10.38 -11.85 -15.91
N ILE A 140 10.17 -12.16 -14.62
CA ILE A 140 11.28 -12.50 -13.69
C ILE A 140 12.06 -13.69 -14.22
N LYS A 141 11.37 -14.78 -14.61
CA LYS A 141 11.98 -15.97 -15.18
C LYS A 141 12.78 -15.67 -16.44
N ALA A 142 12.30 -14.80 -17.32
CA ALA A 142 13.02 -14.45 -18.54
C ALA A 142 14.36 -13.73 -18.26
N VAL A 143 14.45 -12.92 -17.21
CA VAL A 143 15.72 -12.33 -16.77
C VAL A 143 16.58 -13.37 -16.08
N TYR A 144 16.02 -14.17 -15.19
CA TYR A 144 16.72 -15.22 -14.45
C TYR A 144 17.42 -16.23 -15.38
N ASP A 145 16.71 -16.72 -16.40
CA ASP A 145 17.24 -17.71 -17.33
C ASP A 145 18.46 -17.18 -18.12
N ARG A 146 18.54 -15.87 -18.33
CA ARG A 146 19.64 -15.19 -19.05
C ARG A 146 20.71 -14.60 -18.14
N ARG A 147 20.60 -14.70 -16.81
CA ARG A 147 21.43 -13.97 -15.83
C ARG A 147 22.93 -14.17 -16.00
N GLU A 148 23.36 -15.36 -16.47
CA GLU A 148 24.77 -15.66 -16.70
C GLU A 148 25.34 -14.96 -17.94
N ALA A 149 24.50 -14.65 -18.93
CA ALA A 149 24.88 -13.96 -20.15
C ALA A 149 24.74 -12.43 -20.04
N LEU A 150 24.02 -11.93 -19.02
CA LEU A 150 23.83 -10.50 -18.81
C LEU A 150 25.03 -9.90 -18.07
N PRO A 151 25.41 -8.64 -18.36
CA PRO A 151 26.52 -7.95 -17.69
C PRO A 151 26.10 -7.44 -16.29
N LEU A 152 25.61 -8.35 -15.45
CA LEU A 152 25.14 -8.04 -14.08
C LEU A 152 26.32 -7.97 -13.12
N THR A 153 26.27 -7.01 -12.19
CA THR A 153 27.15 -7.00 -11.01
C THR A 153 26.84 -8.20 -10.10
N ALA A 154 27.73 -8.50 -9.16
CA ALA A 154 27.50 -9.58 -8.20
C ALA A 154 26.23 -9.35 -7.36
N GLU A 155 25.96 -8.10 -6.98
CA GLU A 155 24.76 -7.69 -6.24
C GLU A 155 23.48 -7.86 -7.07
N GLN A 156 23.50 -7.41 -8.33
CA GLN A 156 22.38 -7.57 -9.25
C GLN A 156 22.05 -9.03 -9.52
N ARG A 157 23.08 -9.86 -9.71
CA ARG A 157 22.91 -11.31 -9.88
C ARG A 157 22.25 -11.92 -8.65
N ARG A 158 22.76 -11.60 -7.45
CA ARG A 158 22.18 -12.08 -6.20
C ARG A 158 20.73 -11.65 -6.03
N LEU A 159 20.40 -10.38 -6.34
CA LEU A 159 19.01 -9.91 -6.30
C LEU A 159 18.13 -10.72 -7.26
N THR A 160 18.59 -10.96 -8.49
CA THR A 160 17.86 -11.79 -9.48
C THR A 160 17.62 -13.23 -9.00
N GLU A 161 18.45 -13.76 -8.12
CA GLU A 161 18.31 -15.11 -7.54
C GLU A 161 17.41 -15.17 -6.32
N THR A 162 17.09 -14.04 -5.72
CA THR A 162 16.31 -13.96 -4.45
C THR A 162 14.87 -13.47 -4.62
N VAL A 163 14.56 -12.84 -5.74
CA VAL A 163 13.19 -12.37 -6.07
C VAL A 163 12.28 -13.47 -6.58
#